data_64a5143781f5fe816ee96c20b2ec5633
#
_entry.id   64a5143781f5fe816ee96c20b2ec5633
#
_cell.length_a   1.000
_cell.length_b   1.000
_cell.length_c   1.000
_cell.angle_alpha   90.00
_cell.angle_beta   90.00
_cell.angle_gamma   90.00
#
_symmetry.space_group_name_H-M   'P 1'
#
loop_
_entity.id
_entity.type
_entity.pdbx_description
1 polymer ?
#
loop_
_entity_poly.entity_id
_entity_poly.type
_entity_poly.pdbx_seq_one_letter_code
_entity_poly.pdbx_strand_id
1 'polypeptide(L)'
;MRTRWGKVLLRAGLGLLAVAVLLQLVPSGRDHTNPPVTQDAPWPDGRARELATTACYDCHSNETRWPLQSFVAPFSWMVARDVEQGRDKLNFSTWDEDDGEADDAADAVADGSMPPRRYLLAHPDAALSDAERQVLIDALRAMDEARRGGDRSGPGGG
;
A
#
# COMPACT_ATOMS: atom_id res chain seq x y z
N MET A 1 -48.16 6.95 16.29
CA MET A 1 -46.84 7.49 15.91
C MET A 1 -45.82 6.43 15.52
N ARG A 2 -45.69 5.31 16.25
CA ARG A 2 -44.68 4.22 15.98
C ARG A 2 -44.71 3.65 14.55
N THR A 3 -45.88 3.49 13.94
CA THR A 3 -46.03 2.91 12.57
C THR A 3 -45.53 3.80 11.43
N ARG A 4 -45.54 5.10 11.60
CA ARG A 4 -45.03 6.04 10.56
C ARG A 4 -43.50 6.03 10.54
N TRP A 5 -42.86 6.08 11.70
CA TRP A 5 -41.42 5.99 11.84
C TRP A 5 -40.86 4.66 11.31
N GLY A 6 -41.57 3.53 11.60
CA GLY A 6 -41.17 2.23 11.06
C GLY A 6 -41.16 2.19 9.52
N LYS A 7 -42.18 2.80 8.86
CA LYS A 7 -42.21 2.88 7.39
C LYS A 7 -41.12 3.79 6.82
N VAL A 8 -40.79 4.88 7.51
CA VAL A 8 -39.70 5.78 7.10
C VAL A 8 -38.36 5.06 7.21
N LEU A 9 -38.08 4.41 8.32
CA LEU A 9 -36.85 3.65 8.51
C LEU A 9 -36.69 2.50 7.50
N LEU A 10 -37.79 1.77 7.21
CA LEU A 10 -37.80 0.74 6.21
C LEU A 10 -37.48 1.27 4.81
N ARG A 11 -38.11 2.38 4.41
CA ARG A 11 -37.83 3.02 3.10
C ARG A 11 -36.40 3.52 2.99
N ALA A 12 -35.89 4.14 4.07
CA ALA A 12 -34.49 4.57 4.14
C ALA A 12 -33.53 3.39 4.04
N GLY A 13 -33.80 2.29 4.75
CA GLY A 13 -33.01 1.07 4.67
C GLY A 13 -33.00 0.43 3.27
N LEU A 14 -34.17 0.35 2.64
CA LEU A 14 -34.29 -0.15 1.25
C LEU A 14 -33.56 0.78 0.27
N GLY A 15 -33.62 2.10 0.47
CA GLY A 15 -32.89 3.06 -0.36
C GLY A 15 -31.36 2.88 -0.22
N LEU A 16 -30.86 2.74 1.00
CA LEU A 16 -29.45 2.47 1.25
C LEU A 16 -28.98 1.14 0.65
N LEU A 17 -29.80 0.09 0.78
CA LEU A 17 -29.51 -1.20 0.16
C LEU A 17 -29.45 -1.10 -1.36
N ALA A 18 -30.41 -0.41 -1.97
CA ALA A 18 -30.41 -0.18 -3.42
C ALA A 18 -29.16 0.55 -3.88
N VAL A 19 -28.74 1.61 -3.17
CA VAL A 19 -27.49 2.34 -3.44
C VAL A 19 -26.29 1.39 -3.30
N ALA A 20 -26.20 0.63 -2.22
CA ALA A 20 -25.11 -0.32 -2.02
C ALA A 20 -25.03 -1.36 -3.16
N VAL A 21 -26.16 -1.89 -3.63
CA VAL A 21 -26.22 -2.80 -4.76
C VAL A 21 -25.76 -2.10 -6.05
N LEU A 22 -26.22 -0.87 -6.30
CA LEU A 22 -25.82 -0.11 -7.49
C LEU A 22 -24.30 0.17 -7.50
N LEU A 23 -23.71 0.49 -6.36
CA LEU A 23 -22.27 0.67 -6.25
C LEU A 23 -21.49 -0.61 -6.61
N GLN A 24 -22.07 -1.80 -6.32
CA GLN A 24 -21.44 -3.05 -6.73
C GLN A 24 -21.46 -3.30 -8.25
N LEU A 25 -22.28 -2.57 -9.03
CA LEU A 25 -22.29 -2.71 -10.49
C LEU A 25 -21.13 -1.96 -11.16
N VAL A 26 -20.46 -1.06 -10.45
CA VAL A 26 -19.27 -0.36 -10.94
C VAL A 26 -18.07 -1.31 -10.89
N PRO A 27 -17.41 -1.63 -12.02
CA PRO A 27 -16.37 -2.65 -12.08
C PRO A 27 -15.02 -2.20 -11.51
N SER A 28 -14.88 -0.93 -11.11
CA SER A 28 -13.64 -0.37 -10.59
C SER A 28 -13.18 -1.05 -9.29
N GLY A 29 -11.87 -1.23 -9.14
CA GLY A 29 -11.26 -1.77 -7.93
C GLY A 29 -11.53 -3.26 -7.67
N ARG A 30 -11.83 -4.04 -8.71
CA ARG A 30 -12.09 -5.49 -8.62
C ARG A 30 -10.94 -6.34 -9.12
N ASP A 31 -9.98 -5.73 -9.80
CA ASP A 31 -8.78 -6.43 -10.20
C ASP A 31 -7.87 -6.56 -8.97
N HIS A 32 -7.74 -7.78 -8.50
CA HIS A 32 -6.86 -8.16 -7.40
C HIS A 32 -5.68 -9.00 -7.89
N THR A 33 -5.32 -8.83 -9.15
CA THR A 33 -4.17 -9.51 -9.74
C THR A 33 -2.89 -8.89 -9.20
N ASN A 34 -1.99 -9.75 -8.75
CA ASN A 34 -0.63 -9.34 -8.42
C ASN A 34 0.25 -9.60 -9.65
N PRO A 35 0.91 -8.58 -10.22
CA PRO A 35 1.89 -8.76 -11.28
C PRO A 35 3.05 -9.65 -10.81
N PRO A 36 3.85 -10.23 -11.71
CA PRO A 36 5.03 -11.01 -11.32
C PRO A 36 6.05 -10.13 -10.60
N VAL A 37 6.77 -10.73 -9.66
CA VAL A 37 7.98 -10.12 -9.08
C VAL A 37 9.11 -10.32 -10.10
N THR A 38 9.67 -9.24 -10.62
CA THR A 38 10.80 -9.28 -11.55
C THR A 38 12.12 -9.27 -10.78
N GLN A 39 12.24 -8.37 -9.81
CA GLN A 39 13.35 -8.29 -8.88
C GLN A 39 12.91 -7.74 -7.55
N ASP A 40 13.07 -8.52 -6.48
CA ASP A 40 12.81 -8.05 -5.11
C ASP A 40 13.87 -7.03 -4.69
N ALA A 41 13.47 -6.04 -3.89
CA ALA A 41 14.37 -5.01 -3.39
C ALA A 41 15.54 -5.63 -2.58
N PRO A 42 16.78 -5.12 -2.71
CA PRO A 42 17.97 -5.71 -2.08
C PRO A 42 18.06 -5.29 -0.61
N TRP A 43 17.14 -5.75 0.21
CA TRP A 43 17.12 -5.46 1.64
C TRP A 43 18.44 -5.82 2.33
N PRO A 44 19.05 -4.94 3.14
CA PRO A 44 20.35 -5.18 3.74
C PRO A 44 20.35 -6.32 4.75
N ASP A 45 19.20 -6.61 5.35
CA ASP A 45 19.02 -7.73 6.29
C ASP A 45 17.57 -8.23 6.33
N GLY A 46 17.37 -9.42 6.94
CA GLY A 46 16.06 -10.06 7.04
C GLY A 46 15.06 -9.32 7.93
N ARG A 47 15.53 -8.55 8.91
CA ARG A 47 14.65 -7.79 9.80
C ARG A 47 14.02 -6.61 9.09
N ALA A 48 14.81 -5.85 8.33
CA ALA A 48 14.32 -4.76 7.52
C ALA A 48 13.28 -5.25 6.49
N ARG A 49 13.56 -6.38 5.81
CA ARG A 49 12.62 -7.01 4.88
C ARG A 49 11.32 -7.44 5.56
N GLU A 50 11.38 -8.04 6.75
CA GLU A 50 10.20 -8.46 7.51
C GLU A 50 9.30 -7.25 7.88
N LEU A 51 9.90 -6.17 8.38
CA LEU A 51 9.20 -4.93 8.71
C LEU A 51 8.55 -4.31 7.47
N ALA A 52 9.29 -4.22 6.36
CA ALA A 52 8.76 -3.72 5.09
C ALA A 52 7.61 -4.60 4.55
N THR A 53 7.74 -5.94 4.64
CA THR A 53 6.70 -6.87 4.22
C THR A 53 5.41 -6.65 5.02
N THR A 54 5.52 -6.34 6.31
CA THR A 54 4.35 -6.12 7.17
C THR A 54 3.74 -4.73 6.99
N ALA A 55 4.57 -3.69 6.80
CA ALA A 55 4.13 -2.30 6.85
C ALA A 55 3.96 -1.64 5.47
N CYS A 56 4.60 -2.17 4.42
CA CYS A 56 4.72 -1.49 3.12
C CYS A 56 4.24 -2.33 1.94
N TYR A 57 4.51 -3.65 1.93
CA TYR A 57 4.33 -4.50 0.74
C TYR A 57 2.90 -4.58 0.23
N ASP A 58 1.89 -4.44 1.07
CA ASP A 58 0.50 -4.48 0.61
C ASP A 58 0.18 -3.37 -0.42
N CYS A 59 0.88 -2.23 -0.37
CA CYS A 59 0.72 -1.14 -1.35
C CYS A 59 1.93 -0.97 -2.26
N HIS A 60 3.14 -1.30 -1.79
CA HIS A 60 4.39 -1.00 -2.47
C HIS A 60 5.10 -2.25 -3.03
N SER A 61 4.33 -3.31 -3.35
CA SER A 61 4.88 -4.51 -3.99
C SER A 61 3.86 -5.20 -4.90
N ASN A 62 4.33 -6.19 -5.67
CA ASN A 62 3.47 -7.11 -6.41
C ASN A 62 3.01 -8.31 -5.56
N GLU A 63 3.13 -8.21 -4.23
CA GLU A 63 2.76 -9.26 -3.27
C GLU A 63 1.62 -8.79 -2.33
N THR A 64 0.72 -7.94 -2.83
CA THR A 64 -0.44 -7.44 -2.08
C THR A 64 -1.30 -8.57 -1.51
N ARG A 65 -1.55 -8.53 -0.21
CA ARG A 65 -2.53 -9.37 0.47
C ARG A 65 -3.88 -8.66 0.46
N TRP A 66 -4.72 -8.96 -0.53
CA TRP A 66 -6.00 -8.28 -0.73
C TRP A 66 -6.97 -8.55 0.43
N PRO A 67 -7.36 -7.53 1.21
CA PRO A 67 -8.24 -7.71 2.34
C PRO A 67 -9.71 -7.89 1.90
N LEU A 68 -10.54 -8.50 2.76
CA LEU A 68 -11.96 -8.78 2.41
C LEU A 68 -12.75 -7.52 2.00
N GLN A 69 -12.45 -6.37 2.59
CA GLN A 69 -13.11 -5.11 2.23
C GLN A 69 -12.80 -4.65 0.81
N SER A 70 -11.72 -5.13 0.19
CA SER A 70 -11.38 -4.82 -1.21
C SER A 70 -12.34 -5.45 -2.22
N PHE A 71 -13.24 -6.35 -1.79
CA PHE A 71 -14.27 -6.94 -2.63
C PHE A 71 -15.60 -6.16 -2.61
N VAL A 72 -15.73 -5.13 -1.76
CA VAL A 72 -16.99 -4.40 -1.54
C VAL A 72 -16.80 -2.91 -1.79
N ALA A 73 -17.54 -2.38 -2.80
CA ALA A 73 -17.55 -0.93 -3.06
C ALA A 73 -18.29 -0.17 -1.93
N PRO A 74 -17.80 1.03 -1.55
CA PRO A 74 -16.73 1.80 -2.19
C PRO A 74 -15.31 1.47 -1.69
N PHE A 75 -15.14 0.58 -0.71
CA PHE A 75 -13.83 0.25 -0.13
C PHE A 75 -12.89 -0.38 -1.17
N SER A 76 -13.43 -1.19 -2.10
CA SER A 76 -12.66 -1.76 -3.21
C SER A 76 -11.93 -0.70 -4.02
N TRP A 77 -12.60 0.42 -4.29
CA TRP A 77 -12.02 1.53 -5.07
C TRP A 77 -10.88 2.21 -4.33
N MET A 78 -11.04 2.38 -3.02
CA MET A 78 -10.02 3.01 -2.18
C MET A 78 -8.78 2.12 -2.07
N VAL A 79 -8.96 0.82 -1.78
CA VAL A 79 -7.85 -0.12 -1.64
C VAL A 79 -7.09 -0.27 -2.97
N ALA A 80 -7.81 -0.48 -4.08
CA ALA A 80 -7.18 -0.61 -5.40
C ALA A 80 -6.37 0.64 -5.77
N ARG A 81 -6.93 1.84 -5.51
CA ARG A 81 -6.23 3.10 -5.74
C ARG A 81 -4.98 3.24 -4.87
N ASP A 82 -5.06 2.85 -3.59
CA ASP A 82 -3.91 2.92 -2.68
C ASP A 82 -2.78 1.98 -3.16
N VAL A 83 -3.12 0.78 -3.64
CA VAL A 83 -2.16 -0.17 -4.20
C VAL A 83 -1.55 0.36 -5.52
N GLU A 84 -2.37 0.86 -6.44
CA GLU A 84 -1.92 1.44 -7.70
C GLU A 84 -0.96 2.61 -7.45
N GLN A 85 -1.37 3.58 -6.63
CA GLN A 85 -0.54 4.73 -6.30
C GLN A 85 0.72 4.37 -5.50
N GLY A 86 0.65 3.35 -4.66
CA GLY A 86 1.82 2.83 -3.93
C GLY A 86 2.85 2.26 -4.89
N ARG A 87 2.42 1.38 -5.80
CA ARG A 87 3.29 0.78 -6.83
C ARG A 87 3.87 1.81 -7.78
N ASP A 88 3.08 2.83 -8.16
CA ASP A 88 3.54 3.91 -9.05
C ASP A 88 4.60 4.81 -8.40
N LYS A 89 4.62 4.89 -7.06
CA LYS A 89 5.59 5.70 -6.34
C LYS A 89 6.87 4.95 -6.00
N LEU A 90 6.74 3.71 -5.58
CA LEU A 90 7.84 2.81 -5.24
C LEU A 90 7.31 1.38 -5.26
N ASN A 91 7.96 0.49 -6.01
CA ASN A 91 7.60 -0.92 -6.08
C ASN A 91 8.79 -1.81 -5.72
N PHE A 92 8.76 -2.41 -4.54
CA PHE A 92 9.80 -3.32 -4.06
C PHE A 92 9.92 -4.63 -4.86
N SER A 93 8.95 -4.93 -5.73
CA SER A 93 8.93 -6.16 -6.54
C SER A 93 9.46 -5.99 -7.96
N THR A 94 9.77 -4.76 -8.37
CA THR A 94 10.29 -4.41 -9.70
C THR A 94 11.48 -3.46 -9.57
N TRP A 95 12.36 -3.76 -8.60
CA TRP A 95 13.44 -2.87 -8.17
C TRP A 95 14.44 -2.48 -9.26
N ASP A 96 14.62 -3.32 -10.28
CA ASP A 96 15.45 -3.07 -11.46
C ASP A 96 14.82 -2.12 -12.47
N GLU A 97 13.49 -2.04 -12.48
CA GLU A 97 12.72 -1.19 -13.40
C GLU A 97 12.22 0.11 -12.73
N ASP A 98 12.30 0.17 -11.40
CA ASP A 98 11.75 1.24 -10.59
C ASP A 98 12.80 2.34 -10.36
N ASP A 99 12.57 3.52 -10.90
CA ASP A 99 13.32 4.77 -10.60
C ASP A 99 12.82 5.42 -9.30
N GLY A 100 11.94 4.74 -8.55
CA GLY A 100 11.35 5.23 -7.32
C GLY A 100 12.41 5.60 -6.28
N GLU A 101 12.10 6.65 -5.54
CA GLU A 101 13.01 7.26 -4.58
C GLU A 101 12.85 6.60 -3.22
N ALA A 102 13.73 5.62 -2.92
CA ALA A 102 13.76 4.95 -1.62
C ALA A 102 14.09 5.94 -0.48
N ASP A 103 14.79 7.03 -0.78
CA ASP A 103 15.06 8.12 0.17
C ASP A 103 13.77 8.87 0.54
N ASP A 104 12.89 9.16 -0.43
CA ASP A 104 11.56 9.73 -0.15
C ASP A 104 10.71 8.81 0.71
N ALA A 105 10.82 7.48 0.51
CA ALA A 105 10.16 6.51 1.36
C ALA A 105 10.72 6.53 2.78
N ALA A 106 12.05 6.67 2.95
CA ALA A 106 12.67 6.82 4.26
C ALA A 106 12.18 8.09 4.98
N ASP A 107 12.04 9.19 4.26
CA ASP A 107 11.52 10.45 4.82
C ASP A 107 10.04 10.34 5.19
N ALA A 108 9.22 9.67 4.38
CA ALA A 108 7.81 9.41 4.69
C ALA A 108 7.63 8.50 5.93
N VAL A 109 8.56 7.57 6.16
CA VAL A 109 8.59 6.76 7.39
C VAL A 109 9.04 7.63 8.57
N ALA A 110 10.02 8.51 8.38
CA ALA A 110 10.56 9.38 9.43
C ALA A 110 9.53 10.40 9.92
N ASP A 111 8.79 11.02 9.04
CA ASP A 111 7.74 12.01 9.37
C ASP A 111 6.41 11.38 9.84
N GLY A 112 6.27 10.04 9.72
CA GLY A 112 5.12 9.27 10.15
C GLY A 112 3.92 9.36 9.20
N SER A 113 4.10 9.80 7.95
CA SER A 113 3.08 9.74 6.91
C SER A 113 2.87 8.31 6.39
N MET A 114 3.91 7.46 6.50
CA MET A 114 3.89 6.03 6.19
C MET A 114 4.24 5.18 7.41
N PRO A 115 3.51 4.07 7.67
CA PRO A 115 2.24 3.66 7.02
C PRO A 115 1.08 4.62 7.33
N PRO A 116 0.10 4.77 6.41
CA PRO A 116 -1.03 5.69 6.62
C PRO A 116 -1.89 5.28 7.83
N ARG A 117 -2.38 6.24 8.61
CA ARG A 117 -3.18 5.96 9.81
C ARG A 117 -4.41 5.08 9.53
N ARG A 118 -5.06 5.27 8.36
CA ARG A 118 -6.22 4.44 7.97
C ARG A 118 -5.84 2.97 7.74
N TYR A 119 -4.62 2.70 7.25
CA TYR A 119 -4.08 1.36 7.09
C TYR A 119 -3.85 0.69 8.45
N LEU A 120 -3.24 1.41 9.39
CA LEU A 120 -2.96 0.92 10.74
C LEU A 120 -4.22 0.56 11.55
N LEU A 121 -5.38 1.17 11.23
CA LEU A 121 -6.66 0.79 11.86
C LEU A 121 -7.09 -0.64 11.50
N ALA A 122 -6.75 -1.11 10.30
CA ALA A 122 -7.07 -2.45 9.82
C ALA A 122 -5.90 -3.44 10.03
N HIS A 123 -4.66 -2.92 10.17
CA HIS A 123 -3.41 -3.68 10.28
C HIS A 123 -2.58 -3.15 11.47
N PRO A 124 -3.00 -3.43 12.72
CA PRO A 124 -2.30 -2.94 13.91
C PRO A 124 -0.87 -3.50 14.05
N ASP A 125 -0.60 -4.64 13.43
CA ASP A 125 0.72 -5.27 13.32
C ASP A 125 1.72 -4.51 12.44
N ALA A 126 1.22 -3.63 11.57
CA ALA A 126 2.02 -2.72 10.76
C ALA A 126 2.47 -1.44 11.51
N ALA A 127 2.02 -1.27 12.76
CA ALA A 127 2.43 -0.13 13.58
C ALA A 127 3.87 -0.31 14.07
N LEU A 128 4.76 0.53 13.54
CA LEU A 128 6.19 0.49 13.85
C LEU A 128 6.50 1.20 15.16
N SER A 129 7.25 0.56 16.04
CA SER A 129 7.93 1.24 17.16
C SER A 129 9.02 2.17 16.63
N ASP A 130 9.50 3.09 17.47
CA ASP A 130 10.59 4.02 17.07
C ASP A 130 11.86 3.29 16.64
N ALA A 131 12.18 2.17 17.30
CA ALA A 131 13.33 1.35 16.92
C ALA A 131 13.14 0.66 15.56
N GLU A 132 11.95 0.11 15.28
CA GLU A 132 11.61 -0.52 14.00
C GLU A 132 11.55 0.50 12.86
N ARG A 133 11.02 1.67 13.14
CA ARG A 133 11.04 2.81 12.22
C ARG A 133 12.47 3.17 11.82
N GLN A 134 13.40 3.26 12.78
CA GLN A 134 14.78 3.56 12.50
C GLN A 134 15.44 2.48 11.64
N VAL A 135 15.19 1.20 11.92
CA VAL A 135 15.68 0.08 11.08
C VAL A 135 15.23 0.22 9.63
N LEU A 136 13.95 0.55 9.40
CA LEU A 136 13.44 0.76 8.03
C LEU A 136 14.06 1.98 7.34
N ILE A 137 14.19 3.11 8.06
CA ILE A 137 14.80 4.33 7.52
C ILE A 137 16.23 4.04 7.08
N ASP A 138 17.03 3.40 7.94
CA ASP A 138 18.44 3.09 7.64
C ASP A 138 18.54 2.13 6.44
N ALA A 139 17.66 1.12 6.36
CA ALA A 139 17.62 0.17 5.25
C ALA A 139 17.26 0.84 3.92
N LEU A 140 16.22 1.68 3.91
CA LEU A 140 15.78 2.41 2.72
C LEU A 140 16.87 3.33 2.19
N ARG A 141 17.53 4.08 3.07
CA ARG A 141 18.66 4.95 2.70
C ARG A 141 19.86 4.17 2.17
N ALA A 142 20.19 3.05 2.80
CA ALA A 142 21.27 2.20 2.32
C ALA A 142 21.02 1.64 0.91
N MET A 143 19.77 1.25 0.62
CA MET A 143 19.38 0.79 -0.71
C MET A 143 19.43 1.90 -1.76
N ASP A 144 19.00 3.12 -1.40
CA ASP A 144 19.09 4.28 -2.27
C ASP A 144 20.54 4.67 -2.58
N GLU A 145 21.41 4.70 -1.57
CA GLU A 145 22.85 4.95 -1.75
C GLU A 145 23.50 3.91 -2.65
N ALA A 146 23.17 2.64 -2.48
CA ALA A 146 23.69 1.55 -3.31
C ALA A 146 23.28 1.70 -4.79
N ARG A 147 22.02 2.10 -5.04
CA ARG A 147 21.50 2.37 -6.40
C ARG A 147 22.27 3.52 -7.04
N ARG A 148 22.36 4.68 -6.36
CA ARG A 148 23.09 5.87 -6.84
C ARG A 148 24.57 5.61 -7.05
N GLY A 149 25.18 4.75 -6.23
CA GLY A 149 26.58 4.32 -6.34
C GLY A 149 26.84 3.46 -7.57
N GLY A 150 25.91 2.55 -7.89
CA GLY A 150 25.96 1.70 -9.07
C GLY A 150 25.87 2.49 -10.38
N ASP A 151 25.00 3.47 -10.45
CA ASP A 151 24.82 4.34 -11.64
C ASP A 151 26.08 5.17 -11.93
N ARG A 152 26.80 5.66 -10.90
CA ARG A 152 28.06 6.40 -11.08
C ARG A 152 29.23 5.54 -11.56
N SER A 153 29.14 4.21 -11.43
CA SER A 153 30.18 3.26 -11.81
C SER A 153 29.97 2.64 -13.19
N GLY A 154 28.87 2.97 -13.87
CA GLY A 154 28.56 2.51 -15.22
C GLY A 154 29.60 2.99 -16.24
N PRO A 155 29.88 2.25 -17.34
CA PRO A 155 30.93 2.55 -18.32
C PRO A 155 30.50 3.75 -19.21
N GLY A 156 30.60 4.94 -18.67
CA GLY A 156 30.37 6.21 -19.37
C GLY A 156 31.63 7.04 -19.42
N GLY A 157 32.56 6.73 -20.34
CA GLY A 157 33.74 7.56 -20.53
C GLY A 157 34.83 6.85 -21.31
N GLY A 158 34.61 6.65 -22.58
CA GLY A 158 35.63 6.29 -23.57
C GLY A 158 35.38 7.02 -24.86
#